data_bdaac649731a60a705501105ea2b6f62
#
_entry.id   bdaac649731a60a705501105ea2b6f62
#
_cell.length_a   1.000
_cell.length_b   1.000
_cell.length_c   1.000
_cell.angle_alpha   90.00
_cell.angle_beta   90.00
_cell.angle_gamma   90.00
#
_symmetry.space_group_name_H-M   'P 1'
#
loop_
_entity.id
_entity.type
_entity.pdbx_description
1 polymer ?
#
loop_
_entity_poly.entity_id
_entity_poly.type
_entity_poly.pdbx_seq_one_letter_code
_entity_poly.pdbx_strand_id
1 'polypeptide(L)'
;MASVAAGLRTVLDGIAQTRAGAAVGIEAAIRARDRLTAVTASSRHPLVDQALQHVTAAIERLQVADRDAALAAAALVAYGRTLGISLPAPPPVSAPTRGAAPVPSWIRQAGQDLPTRPDDHGPTHGQAFDSTGRPLSAEPWKSGRNIASTSDLRPIPGLKGFPWTLTDHVESRAAQQMRRPGAPCEVSLVVNKEPCTDDPYGCDRILRHIIPAGSRLTIYVQDPNAPAGVRTVGQYEGTGKGIV
;
A
#
# COMPACT_ATOMS: atom_id res chain seq x y z
N MET A 1 -31.09 -4.22 24.34
CA MET A 1 -29.65 -3.93 24.62
C MET A 1 -28.80 -5.20 24.77
N ALA A 2 -29.17 -6.16 25.64
CA ALA A 2 -28.39 -7.41 25.81
C ALA A 2 -28.21 -8.22 24.50
N SER A 3 -29.26 -8.32 23.67
CA SER A 3 -29.22 -9.04 22.38
C SER A 3 -28.22 -8.39 21.36
N VAL A 4 -28.18 -7.06 21.29
CA VAL A 4 -27.24 -6.33 20.40
C VAL A 4 -25.82 -6.55 20.87
N ALA A 5 -25.55 -6.46 22.18
CA ALA A 5 -24.22 -6.70 22.73
C ALA A 5 -23.72 -8.13 22.45
N ALA A 6 -24.59 -9.12 22.55
CA ALA A 6 -24.29 -10.51 22.25
C ALA A 6 -23.96 -10.66 20.73
N GLY A 7 -24.79 -10.10 19.87
CA GLY A 7 -24.55 -10.12 18.42
C GLY A 7 -23.22 -9.49 18.02
N LEU A 8 -22.88 -8.31 18.56
CA LEU A 8 -21.61 -7.66 18.30
C LEU A 8 -20.41 -8.50 18.76
N ARG A 9 -20.49 -9.14 19.92
CA ARG A 9 -19.43 -10.06 20.40
C ARG A 9 -19.25 -11.24 19.45
N THR A 10 -20.34 -11.90 19.04
CA THR A 10 -20.27 -13.02 18.10
C THR A 10 -19.59 -12.64 16.79
N VAL A 11 -19.90 -11.45 16.24
CA VAL A 11 -19.23 -10.95 15.02
C VAL A 11 -17.75 -10.69 15.27
N LEU A 12 -17.38 -10.07 16.40
CA LEU A 12 -15.98 -9.83 16.75
C LEU A 12 -15.20 -11.13 16.93
N ASP A 13 -15.78 -12.14 17.57
CA ASP A 13 -15.16 -13.46 17.72
C ASP A 13 -14.95 -14.14 16.37
N GLY A 14 -15.93 -14.05 15.45
CA GLY A 14 -15.77 -14.53 14.07
C GLY A 14 -14.67 -13.83 13.30
N ILE A 15 -14.56 -12.50 13.44
CA ILE A 15 -13.47 -11.74 12.84
C ILE A 15 -12.11 -12.17 13.43
N ALA A 16 -12.01 -12.34 14.74
CA ALA A 16 -10.78 -12.76 15.41
C ALA A 16 -10.33 -14.15 14.93
N GLN A 17 -11.27 -15.09 14.80
CA GLN A 17 -11.01 -16.44 14.30
C GLN A 17 -10.55 -16.42 12.83
N THR A 18 -11.19 -15.61 11.99
CA THR A 18 -10.80 -15.44 10.57
C THR A 18 -9.40 -14.89 10.47
N ARG A 19 -9.05 -13.88 11.26
CA ARG A 19 -7.72 -13.29 11.30
C ARG A 19 -6.65 -14.29 11.77
N ALA A 20 -6.94 -15.10 12.78
CA ALA A 20 -6.05 -16.15 13.23
C ALA A 20 -5.77 -17.18 12.12
N GLY A 21 -6.81 -17.59 11.38
CA GLY A 21 -6.67 -18.45 10.20
C GLY A 21 -5.85 -17.81 9.07
N ALA A 22 -6.08 -16.54 8.79
CA ALA A 22 -5.30 -15.78 7.79
C ALA A 22 -3.82 -15.71 8.17
N ALA A 23 -3.47 -15.47 9.44
CA ALA A 23 -2.09 -15.44 9.90
C ALA A 23 -1.37 -16.77 9.66
N VAL A 24 -2.01 -17.89 9.99
CA VAL A 24 -1.46 -19.25 9.73
C VAL A 24 -1.28 -19.47 8.22
N GLY A 25 -2.26 -19.07 7.40
CA GLY A 25 -2.20 -19.17 5.95
C GLY A 25 -1.05 -18.36 5.34
N ILE A 26 -0.85 -17.13 5.81
CA ILE A 26 0.24 -16.25 5.39
C ILE A 26 1.59 -16.90 5.68
N GLU A 27 1.80 -17.40 6.91
CA GLU A 27 3.04 -18.06 7.27
C GLU A 27 3.31 -19.32 6.43
N ALA A 28 2.27 -20.13 6.18
CA ALA A 28 2.40 -21.32 5.35
C ALA A 28 2.77 -20.97 3.91
N ALA A 29 2.15 -19.93 3.34
CA ALA A 29 2.43 -19.46 1.99
C ALA A 29 3.86 -18.87 1.87
N ILE A 30 4.32 -18.11 2.88
CA ILE A 30 5.70 -17.62 2.94
C ILE A 30 6.70 -18.79 2.94
N ARG A 31 6.50 -19.79 3.80
CA ARG A 31 7.36 -20.99 3.84
C ARG A 31 7.35 -21.74 2.50
N ALA A 32 6.19 -21.85 1.84
CA ALA A 32 6.08 -22.49 0.53
C ALA A 32 6.84 -21.71 -0.55
N ARG A 33 6.70 -20.39 -0.59
CA ARG A 33 7.46 -19.50 -1.50
C ARG A 33 8.96 -19.66 -1.30
N ASP A 34 9.43 -19.62 -0.05
CA ASP A 34 10.86 -19.68 0.27
C ASP A 34 11.45 -21.05 -0.12
N ARG A 35 10.71 -22.14 0.09
CA ARG A 35 11.09 -23.47 -0.39
C ARG A 35 11.14 -23.54 -1.91
N LEU A 36 10.12 -23.01 -2.59
CA LEU A 36 10.08 -22.97 -4.05
C LEU A 36 11.28 -22.20 -4.59
N THR A 37 11.58 -21.02 -4.03
CA THR A 37 12.75 -20.22 -4.39
C THR A 37 14.05 -21.01 -4.20
N ALA A 38 14.20 -21.71 -3.08
CA ALA A 38 15.40 -22.47 -2.80
C ALA A 38 15.61 -23.65 -3.78
N VAL A 39 14.55 -24.42 -4.07
CA VAL A 39 14.67 -25.59 -4.96
C VAL A 39 14.76 -25.22 -6.44
N THR A 40 14.36 -24.02 -6.81
CA THR A 40 14.37 -23.52 -8.18
C THR A 40 15.45 -22.47 -8.44
N ALA A 41 16.36 -22.25 -7.52
CA ALA A 41 17.39 -21.19 -7.59
C ALA A 41 18.25 -21.23 -8.87
N SER A 42 18.44 -22.40 -9.47
CA SER A 42 19.16 -22.57 -10.74
C SER A 42 18.26 -22.63 -11.98
N SER A 43 16.94 -22.63 -11.81
CA SER A 43 15.98 -22.71 -12.90
C SER A 43 15.74 -21.34 -13.52
N ARG A 44 15.76 -21.28 -14.86
CA ARG A 44 15.32 -20.10 -15.62
C ARG A 44 13.98 -20.34 -16.35
N HIS A 45 13.22 -21.34 -15.90
CA HIS A 45 11.99 -21.69 -16.58
C HIS A 45 10.89 -20.66 -16.22
N PRO A 46 10.19 -20.06 -17.20
CA PRO A 46 9.22 -18.98 -16.96
C PRO A 46 8.04 -19.38 -16.07
N LEU A 47 7.68 -20.67 -16.01
CA LEU A 47 6.64 -21.15 -15.09
C LEU A 47 7.06 -21.06 -13.60
N VAL A 48 8.35 -21.07 -13.31
CA VAL A 48 8.85 -20.87 -11.93
C VAL A 48 8.59 -19.43 -11.49
N ASP A 49 8.94 -18.47 -12.33
CA ASP A 49 8.70 -17.05 -12.06
C ASP A 49 7.20 -16.77 -11.91
N GLN A 50 6.38 -17.35 -12.77
CA GLN A 50 4.93 -17.25 -12.70
C GLN A 50 4.38 -17.85 -11.39
N ALA A 51 4.86 -19.01 -10.98
CA ALA A 51 4.44 -19.65 -9.74
C ALA A 51 4.82 -18.79 -8.52
N LEU A 52 6.04 -18.25 -8.47
CA LEU A 52 6.50 -17.35 -7.42
C LEU A 52 5.67 -16.07 -7.35
N GLN A 53 5.32 -15.48 -8.49
CA GLN A 53 4.44 -14.32 -8.57
C GLN A 53 3.05 -14.64 -8.00
N HIS A 54 2.46 -15.78 -8.35
CA HIS A 54 1.13 -16.17 -7.84
C HIS A 54 1.14 -16.38 -6.32
N VAL A 55 2.17 -17.04 -5.79
CA VAL A 55 2.29 -17.25 -4.35
C VAL A 55 2.48 -15.91 -3.62
N THR A 56 3.30 -15.02 -4.15
CA THR A 56 3.51 -13.67 -3.60
C THR A 56 2.22 -12.88 -3.59
N ALA A 57 1.49 -12.86 -4.70
CA ALA A 57 0.19 -12.19 -4.80
C ALA A 57 -0.86 -12.77 -3.83
N ALA A 58 -0.83 -14.09 -3.58
CA ALA A 58 -1.71 -14.71 -2.60
C ALA A 58 -1.39 -14.26 -1.16
N ILE A 59 -0.10 -14.17 -0.80
CA ILE A 59 0.35 -13.65 0.50
C ILE A 59 -0.15 -12.21 0.70
N GLU A 60 0.04 -11.35 -0.29
CA GLU A 60 -0.39 -9.95 -0.24
C GLU A 60 -1.91 -9.82 -0.05
N ARG A 61 -2.70 -10.60 -0.78
CA ARG A 61 -4.17 -10.61 -0.64
C ARG A 61 -4.62 -11.02 0.76
N LEU A 62 -3.99 -12.03 1.34
CA LEU A 62 -4.28 -12.46 2.71
C LEU A 62 -3.91 -11.37 3.73
N GLN A 63 -2.80 -10.66 3.55
CA GLN A 63 -2.40 -9.54 4.41
C GLN A 63 -3.36 -8.35 4.30
N VAL A 64 -3.87 -8.05 3.10
CA VAL A 64 -4.92 -7.04 2.90
C VAL A 64 -6.20 -7.44 3.64
N ALA A 65 -6.63 -8.69 3.47
CA ALA A 65 -7.83 -9.19 4.13
C ALA A 65 -7.73 -9.16 5.67
N ASP A 66 -6.56 -9.48 6.25
CA ASP A 66 -6.32 -9.36 7.69
C ASP A 66 -6.44 -7.91 8.17
N ARG A 67 -5.87 -6.95 7.43
CA ARG A 67 -5.97 -5.52 7.76
C ARG A 67 -7.41 -5.02 7.69
N ASP A 68 -8.14 -5.37 6.64
CA ASP A 68 -9.53 -4.96 6.47
C ASP A 68 -10.42 -5.55 7.58
N ALA A 69 -10.19 -6.79 7.95
CA ALA A 69 -10.85 -7.43 9.08
C ALA A 69 -10.54 -6.74 10.41
N ALA A 70 -9.30 -6.30 10.63
CA ALA A 70 -8.92 -5.54 11.82
C ALA A 70 -9.61 -4.16 11.88
N LEU A 71 -9.70 -3.46 10.74
CA LEU A 71 -10.41 -2.18 10.63
C LEU A 71 -11.91 -2.36 10.89
N ALA A 72 -12.52 -3.42 10.37
CA ALA A 72 -13.92 -3.76 10.65
C ALA A 72 -14.15 -4.03 12.14
N ALA A 73 -13.26 -4.78 12.80
CA ALA A 73 -13.34 -5.02 14.23
C ALA A 73 -13.23 -3.71 15.03
N ALA A 74 -12.30 -2.83 14.68
CA ALA A 74 -12.15 -1.52 15.33
C ALA A 74 -13.42 -0.66 15.18
N ALA A 75 -14.01 -0.63 13.98
CA ALA A 75 -15.27 0.08 13.72
C ALA A 75 -16.43 -0.46 14.55
N LEU A 76 -16.56 -1.78 14.69
CA LEU A 76 -17.58 -2.41 15.54
C LEU A 76 -17.41 -2.08 17.02
N VAL A 77 -16.16 -2.05 17.52
CA VAL A 77 -15.89 -1.63 18.90
C VAL A 77 -16.25 -0.15 19.11
N ALA A 78 -15.90 0.72 18.14
CA ALA A 78 -16.28 2.13 18.18
C ALA A 78 -17.80 2.30 18.20
N TYR A 79 -18.51 1.57 17.35
CA TYR A 79 -19.98 1.56 17.32
C TYR A 79 -20.58 1.07 18.64
N GLY A 80 -20.05 -0.01 19.21
CA GLY A 80 -20.47 -0.48 20.54
C GLY A 80 -20.38 0.60 21.61
N ARG A 81 -19.30 1.40 21.60
CA ARG A 81 -19.13 2.53 22.54
C ARG A 81 -20.22 3.58 22.40
N THR A 82 -20.64 3.91 21.16
CA THR A 82 -21.75 4.87 20.94
C THR A 82 -23.09 4.38 21.51
N LEU A 83 -23.24 3.05 21.64
CA LEU A 83 -24.39 2.42 22.24
C LEU A 83 -24.27 2.18 23.77
N GLY A 84 -23.15 2.63 24.38
CA GLY A 84 -22.84 2.35 25.78
C GLY A 84 -22.49 0.88 26.07
N ILE A 85 -22.09 0.11 25.03
CA ILE A 85 -21.70 -1.29 25.14
C ILE A 85 -20.17 -1.38 25.20
N SER A 86 -19.65 -1.94 26.30
CA SER A 86 -18.23 -2.27 26.41
C SER A 86 -17.95 -3.57 25.68
N LEU A 87 -17.14 -3.48 24.61
CA LEU A 87 -16.67 -4.62 23.81
C LEU A 87 -15.16 -4.81 24.04
N PRO A 88 -14.64 -6.06 23.94
CA PRO A 88 -13.20 -6.29 24.03
C PRO A 88 -12.50 -5.53 22.90
N ALA A 89 -11.31 -4.98 23.21
CA ALA A 89 -10.47 -4.37 22.19
C ALA A 89 -10.08 -5.44 21.15
N PRO A 90 -10.18 -5.15 19.85
CA PRO A 90 -9.69 -6.09 18.85
C PRO A 90 -8.19 -6.33 19.08
N PRO A 91 -7.70 -7.56 18.87
CA PRO A 91 -6.26 -7.80 18.90
C PRO A 91 -5.57 -6.86 17.93
N PRO A 92 -4.38 -6.32 18.29
CA PRO A 92 -3.66 -5.40 17.42
C PRO A 92 -3.50 -6.03 16.03
N VAL A 93 -3.53 -5.19 15.01
CA VAL A 93 -3.14 -5.63 13.66
C VAL A 93 -1.78 -6.26 13.82
N SER A 94 -1.66 -7.54 13.47
CA SER A 94 -0.37 -8.21 13.51
C SER A 94 0.57 -7.33 12.70
N ALA A 95 1.58 -6.75 13.37
CA ALA A 95 2.65 -6.10 12.65
C ALA A 95 3.11 -7.09 11.58
N PRO A 96 3.40 -6.67 10.34
CA PRO A 96 3.75 -7.59 9.27
C PRO A 96 4.82 -8.51 9.81
N THR A 97 4.44 -9.78 10.00
CA THR A 97 5.32 -10.82 10.54
C THR A 97 6.55 -10.80 9.64
N ARG A 98 7.74 -10.78 10.22
CA ARG A 98 9.06 -10.78 9.57
C ARG A 98 9.17 -11.82 8.46
N GLY A 99 8.56 -11.54 7.33
CA GLY A 99 8.41 -12.37 6.15
C GLY A 99 7.89 -11.56 4.97
N ALA A 100 7.79 -10.24 5.11
CA ALA A 100 7.69 -9.36 3.94
C ALA A 100 8.86 -9.74 3.02
N ALA A 101 8.58 -9.97 1.75
CA ALA A 101 9.63 -10.19 0.76
C ALA A 101 10.73 -9.16 1.02
N PRO A 102 11.99 -9.58 1.03
CA PRO A 102 13.07 -8.66 1.37
C PRO A 102 12.94 -7.44 0.46
N VAL A 103 12.92 -6.26 1.07
CA VAL A 103 12.84 -5.00 0.33
C VAL A 103 13.92 -5.06 -0.75
N PRO A 104 13.59 -4.93 -2.05
CA PRO A 104 14.56 -5.03 -3.12
C PRO A 104 15.75 -4.10 -2.90
N SER A 105 16.95 -4.52 -3.32
CA SER A 105 18.17 -3.74 -3.11
C SER A 105 18.06 -2.33 -3.72
N TRP A 106 17.42 -2.20 -4.87
CA TRP A 106 17.21 -0.92 -5.54
C TRP A 106 16.25 0.01 -4.79
N ILE A 107 15.24 -0.51 -4.06
CA ILE A 107 14.39 0.28 -3.16
C ILE A 107 15.19 0.81 -1.97
N ARG A 108 16.03 -0.04 -1.37
CA ARG A 108 16.91 0.37 -0.25
C ARG A 108 17.89 1.44 -0.70
N GLN A 109 18.52 1.23 -1.86
CA GLN A 109 19.45 2.21 -2.44
C GLN A 109 18.75 3.54 -2.69
N ALA A 110 17.58 3.53 -3.34
CA ALA A 110 16.81 4.74 -3.57
C ALA A 110 16.45 5.47 -2.26
N GLY A 111 16.12 4.72 -1.19
CA GLY A 111 15.89 5.32 0.13
C GLY A 111 17.11 6.02 0.71
N GLN A 112 18.31 5.49 0.45
CA GLN A 112 19.57 6.10 0.90
C GLN A 112 19.94 7.33 0.05
N ASP A 113 19.63 7.30 -1.26
CA ASP A 113 19.99 8.36 -2.20
C ASP A 113 19.05 9.58 -2.14
N LEU A 114 17.83 9.40 -1.59
CA LEU A 114 16.92 10.53 -1.41
C LEU A 114 17.45 11.50 -0.35
N PRO A 115 17.28 12.82 -0.57
CA PRO A 115 17.66 13.81 0.43
C PRO A 115 16.93 13.56 1.75
N THR A 116 17.68 13.55 2.84
CA THR A 116 17.09 13.52 4.19
C THR A 116 16.36 14.83 4.44
N ARG A 117 15.15 14.77 5.01
CA ARG A 117 14.43 15.97 5.46
C ARG A 117 14.87 16.28 6.88
N PRO A 118 15.54 17.42 7.11
CA PRO A 118 16.00 17.80 8.45
C PRO A 118 14.83 18.11 9.40
N ASP A 119 13.72 18.61 8.85
CA ASP A 119 12.48 18.93 9.57
C ASP A 119 11.27 18.55 8.70
N ASP A 120 10.04 18.60 9.26
CA ASP A 120 8.79 18.38 8.51
C ASP A 120 8.55 19.45 7.41
N HIS A 121 9.45 20.38 7.27
CA HIS A 121 9.44 21.43 6.26
C HIS A 121 10.32 21.07 5.06
N GLY A 122 9.93 21.56 3.91
CA GLY A 122 10.65 21.34 2.66
C GLY A 122 9.93 20.39 1.70
N PRO A 123 10.41 20.29 0.47
CA PRO A 123 9.78 19.49 -0.58
C PRO A 123 9.90 17.99 -0.29
N THR A 124 8.89 17.24 -0.70
CA THR A 124 8.98 15.79 -0.79
C THR A 124 9.80 15.43 -2.02
N HIS A 125 10.75 14.51 -1.87
CA HIS A 125 11.45 13.89 -2.99
C HIS A 125 10.98 12.46 -3.14
N GLY A 126 10.95 11.97 -4.38
CA GLY A 126 10.56 10.60 -4.66
C GLY A 126 11.15 10.06 -5.95
N GLN A 127 11.50 8.78 -5.95
CA GLN A 127 11.99 8.04 -7.10
C GLN A 127 11.08 6.86 -7.37
N ALA A 128 10.55 6.76 -8.58
CA ALA A 128 9.69 5.68 -9.00
C ALA A 128 10.42 4.68 -9.88
N PHE A 129 10.01 3.41 -9.77
CA PHE A 129 10.60 2.27 -10.46
C PHE A 129 9.52 1.34 -11.00
N ASP A 130 9.79 0.67 -12.10
CA ASP A 130 8.98 -0.47 -12.55
C ASP A 130 9.27 -1.73 -11.72
N SER A 131 8.55 -2.82 -12.00
CA SER A 131 8.70 -4.10 -11.29
C SER A 131 10.09 -4.75 -11.45
N THR A 132 10.90 -4.31 -12.43
CA THR A 132 12.27 -4.81 -12.66
C THR A 132 13.34 -3.98 -11.94
N GLY A 133 12.94 -2.86 -11.31
CA GLY A 133 13.84 -1.92 -10.65
C GLY A 133 14.41 -0.85 -11.58
N ARG A 134 13.89 -0.72 -12.79
CA ARG A 134 14.29 0.35 -13.72
C ARG A 134 13.61 1.66 -13.28
N PRO A 135 14.36 2.74 -13.08
CA PRO A 135 13.77 4.02 -12.70
C PRO A 135 12.90 4.61 -13.82
N LEU A 136 11.78 5.22 -13.45
CA LEU A 136 10.88 5.90 -14.38
C LEU A 136 11.30 7.32 -14.70
N SER A 137 12.36 7.81 -14.06
CA SER A 137 12.99 9.11 -14.32
C SER A 137 14.49 9.03 -14.02
N ALA A 138 15.28 9.82 -14.70
CA ALA A 138 16.74 9.87 -14.48
C ALA A 138 17.09 10.42 -13.09
N GLU A 139 16.28 11.35 -12.59
CA GLU A 139 16.46 12.00 -11.29
C GLU A 139 15.22 11.85 -10.43
N PRO A 140 15.36 11.89 -9.08
CA PRO A 140 14.23 11.94 -8.17
C PRO A 140 13.34 13.15 -8.46
N TRP A 141 12.03 12.94 -8.41
CA TRP A 141 11.07 14.04 -8.49
C TRP A 141 11.06 14.83 -7.19
N LYS A 142 10.76 16.10 -7.32
CA LYS A 142 10.59 17.02 -6.21
C LYS A 142 9.17 17.56 -6.22
N SER A 143 8.47 17.54 -5.07
CA SER A 143 7.16 18.14 -4.94
C SER A 143 7.19 19.65 -5.19
N GLY A 144 6.14 20.19 -5.79
CA GLY A 144 6.05 21.60 -6.11
C GLY A 144 4.93 21.84 -7.14
N ARG A 145 4.68 23.08 -7.48
CA ARG A 145 3.53 23.48 -8.30
C ARG A 145 3.52 22.75 -9.66
N ASN A 146 2.40 22.11 -9.95
CA ASN A 146 2.07 21.54 -11.27
C ASN A 146 3.10 20.50 -11.77
N ILE A 147 3.68 19.68 -10.89
CA ILE A 147 4.59 18.61 -11.32
C ILE A 147 3.89 17.44 -12.01
N ALA A 148 2.56 17.32 -11.81
CA ALA A 148 1.72 16.34 -12.48
C ALA A 148 0.61 17.02 -13.29
N SER A 149 0.31 16.49 -14.49
CA SER A 149 -0.84 16.93 -15.28
C SER A 149 -2.14 16.31 -14.80
N THR A 150 -3.22 17.04 -14.98
CA THR A 150 -4.59 16.60 -14.70
C THR A 150 -5.48 16.59 -15.93
N SER A 151 -4.93 16.84 -17.13
CA SER A 151 -5.70 16.93 -18.37
C SER A 151 -6.46 15.65 -18.71
N ASP A 152 -6.04 14.51 -18.16
CA ASP A 152 -6.60 13.18 -18.30
C ASP A 152 -7.39 12.75 -17.05
N LEU A 153 -7.72 13.69 -16.15
CA LEU A 153 -8.45 13.41 -14.92
C LEU A 153 -9.81 14.12 -14.91
N ARG A 154 -10.76 13.50 -14.23
CA ARG A 154 -12.10 14.01 -13.97
C ARG A 154 -12.43 13.99 -12.48
N PRO A 155 -13.46 14.71 -12.02
CA PRO A 155 -13.91 14.64 -10.65
C PRO A 155 -14.20 13.21 -10.21
N ILE A 156 -13.72 12.86 -9.01
CA ILE A 156 -13.88 11.53 -8.46
C ILE A 156 -15.30 11.39 -7.89
N PRO A 157 -16.05 10.32 -8.25
CA PRO A 157 -17.39 10.11 -7.73
C PRO A 157 -17.41 10.10 -6.19
N GLY A 158 -18.31 10.88 -5.60
CA GLY A 158 -18.47 11.00 -4.15
C GLY A 158 -17.56 12.05 -3.48
N LEU A 159 -16.64 12.67 -4.21
CA LEU A 159 -15.87 13.81 -3.72
C LEU A 159 -16.40 15.13 -4.33
N LYS A 160 -16.55 16.16 -3.50
CA LYS A 160 -16.91 17.49 -3.98
C LYS A 160 -15.67 18.17 -4.58
N GLY A 161 -15.65 18.29 -5.89
CA GLY A 161 -14.54 18.91 -6.63
C GLY A 161 -13.37 17.96 -6.86
N PHE A 162 -12.30 18.48 -7.44
CA PHE A 162 -11.03 17.78 -7.64
C PHE A 162 -9.94 18.47 -6.82
N PRO A 163 -9.15 17.73 -6.03
CA PRO A 163 -8.11 18.34 -5.20
C PRO A 163 -6.90 18.72 -6.08
N TRP A 164 -6.95 19.88 -6.70
CA TRP A 164 -5.91 20.39 -7.61
C TRP A 164 -4.51 20.42 -6.97
N THR A 165 -4.44 20.60 -5.65
CA THR A 165 -3.18 20.59 -4.90
C THR A 165 -2.45 19.24 -4.97
N LEU A 166 -3.16 18.15 -5.28
CA LEU A 166 -2.50 16.84 -5.51
C LEU A 166 -1.54 16.86 -6.69
N THR A 167 -1.71 17.76 -7.67
CA THR A 167 -0.76 17.88 -8.78
C THR A 167 0.63 18.29 -8.36
N ASP A 168 0.76 18.78 -7.14
CA ASP A 168 2.02 19.23 -6.56
C ASP A 168 2.79 18.10 -5.84
N HIS A 169 2.19 16.90 -5.74
CA HIS A 169 2.73 15.77 -5.00
C HIS A 169 3.43 14.76 -5.90
N VAL A 170 4.54 14.20 -5.42
CA VAL A 170 5.33 13.20 -6.16
C VAL A 170 4.53 11.91 -6.42
N GLU A 171 3.60 11.57 -5.53
CA GLU A 171 2.70 10.42 -5.67
C GLU A 171 1.77 10.60 -6.87
N SER A 172 1.24 11.79 -7.07
CA SER A 172 0.42 12.12 -8.25
C SER A 172 1.24 12.10 -9.52
N ARG A 173 2.52 12.47 -9.45
CA ARG A 173 3.45 12.34 -10.57
C ARG A 173 3.69 10.88 -10.94
N ALA A 174 3.84 9.99 -9.93
CA ALA A 174 3.95 8.55 -10.18
C ALA A 174 2.69 8.01 -10.85
N ALA A 175 1.50 8.36 -10.32
CA ALA A 175 0.23 7.99 -10.93
C ALA A 175 0.08 8.52 -12.37
N GLN A 176 0.56 9.74 -12.66
CA GLN A 176 0.59 10.27 -14.03
C GLN A 176 1.48 9.42 -14.96
N GLN A 177 2.65 8.97 -14.51
CA GLN A 177 3.50 8.10 -15.33
C GLN A 177 2.77 6.77 -15.63
N MET A 178 2.05 6.22 -14.66
CA MET A 178 1.28 4.97 -14.84
C MET A 178 0.11 5.12 -15.84
N ARG A 179 -0.37 6.33 -16.08
CA ARG A 179 -1.45 6.61 -17.05
C ARG A 179 -0.96 6.74 -18.49
N ARG A 180 0.34 6.78 -18.72
CA ARG A 180 0.90 6.89 -20.09
C ARG A 180 0.70 5.59 -20.86
N PRO A 181 0.49 5.64 -22.17
CA PRO A 181 0.49 4.44 -23.01
C PRO A 181 1.79 3.63 -22.84
N GLY A 182 1.64 2.32 -22.60
CA GLY A 182 2.78 1.42 -22.41
C GLY A 182 3.50 1.55 -21.05
N ALA A 183 2.90 2.30 -20.11
CA ALA A 183 3.45 2.39 -18.76
C ALA A 183 3.38 1.06 -18.00
N PRO A 184 4.28 0.80 -17.05
CA PRO A 184 4.21 -0.39 -16.21
C PRO A 184 2.95 -0.39 -15.35
N CYS A 185 2.30 -1.55 -15.23
CA CYS A 185 1.13 -1.72 -14.37
C CYS A 185 1.51 -1.83 -12.88
N GLU A 186 2.76 -2.16 -12.57
CA GLU A 186 3.27 -2.20 -11.21
C GLU A 186 4.41 -1.20 -11.06
N VAL A 187 4.24 -0.27 -10.12
CA VAL A 187 5.20 0.79 -9.82
C VAL A 187 5.49 0.82 -8.33
N SER A 188 6.76 0.93 -7.99
CA SER A 188 7.22 1.22 -6.64
C SER A 188 7.72 2.66 -6.57
N LEU A 189 7.25 3.42 -5.61
CA LEU A 189 7.68 4.80 -5.34
C LEU A 189 8.36 4.85 -3.97
N VAL A 190 9.61 5.31 -3.95
CA VAL A 190 10.32 5.62 -2.70
C VAL A 190 10.24 7.11 -2.46
N VAL A 191 9.84 7.51 -1.26
CA VAL A 191 9.69 8.92 -0.86
C VAL A 191 10.39 9.21 0.47
N ASN A 192 10.73 10.47 0.70
CA ASN A 192 11.31 10.93 1.98
C ASN A 192 10.27 11.52 2.94
N LYS A 193 8.98 11.41 2.61
CA LYS A 193 7.84 11.79 3.46
C LYS A 193 6.65 10.90 3.14
N GLU A 194 5.88 10.53 4.18
CA GLU A 194 4.63 9.80 4.01
C GLU A 194 3.62 10.55 3.15
N PRO A 195 2.80 9.82 2.36
CA PRO A 195 1.66 10.43 1.67
C PRO A 195 0.76 11.15 2.67
N CYS A 196 0.23 12.30 2.24
CA CYS A 196 -0.69 13.06 3.08
C CYS A 196 -1.99 12.30 3.30
N THR A 197 -2.52 12.42 4.53
CA THR A 197 -3.76 11.77 4.98
C THR A 197 -4.88 12.79 5.19
N ASP A 198 -4.75 14.00 4.64
CA ASP A 198 -5.71 15.09 4.78
C ASP A 198 -7.10 14.69 4.28
N ASP A 199 -8.03 14.51 5.19
CA ASP A 199 -9.40 14.11 4.88
C ASP A 199 -10.21 15.31 4.32
N PRO A 200 -10.93 15.16 3.21
CA PRO A 200 -11.14 13.96 2.37
C PRO A 200 -10.19 13.86 1.17
N TYR A 201 -9.18 14.71 1.04
CA TYR A 201 -8.40 14.94 -0.17
C TYR A 201 -6.96 14.45 -0.08
N GLY A 202 -6.59 13.68 0.93
CA GLY A 202 -5.27 13.11 1.08
C GLY A 202 -4.86 12.15 -0.05
N CYS A 203 -3.56 12.07 -0.32
CA CYS A 203 -3.01 11.16 -1.32
C CYS A 203 -3.43 9.72 -1.06
N ASP A 204 -3.49 9.28 0.19
CA ASP A 204 -3.88 7.94 0.60
C ASP A 204 -5.28 7.53 0.09
N ARG A 205 -6.20 8.47 -0.05
CA ARG A 205 -7.56 8.23 -0.57
C ARG A 205 -7.68 8.40 -2.08
N ILE A 206 -6.98 9.37 -2.63
CA ILE A 206 -7.15 9.77 -4.04
C ILE A 206 -6.38 8.87 -5.00
N LEU A 207 -5.19 8.38 -4.60
CA LEU A 207 -4.30 7.65 -5.49
C LEU A 207 -4.98 6.48 -6.20
N ARG A 208 -5.78 5.68 -5.49
CA ARG A 208 -6.53 4.56 -6.09
C ARG A 208 -7.42 4.97 -7.28
N HIS A 209 -7.91 6.20 -7.30
CA HIS A 209 -8.81 6.68 -8.34
C HIS A 209 -8.09 7.23 -9.56
N ILE A 210 -6.86 7.69 -9.40
CA ILE A 210 -6.04 8.29 -10.46
C ILE A 210 -4.95 7.34 -10.98
N ILE A 211 -4.89 6.11 -10.46
CA ILE A 211 -4.10 4.99 -11.00
C ILE A 211 -5.01 4.17 -11.91
N PRO A 212 -4.53 3.72 -13.10
CA PRO A 212 -5.32 2.90 -14.02
C PRO A 212 -5.85 1.62 -13.36
N ALA A 213 -7.06 1.20 -13.76
CA ALA A 213 -7.62 -0.06 -13.28
C ALA A 213 -6.68 -1.23 -13.63
N GLY A 214 -6.46 -2.14 -12.66
CA GLY A 214 -5.55 -3.26 -12.79
C GLY A 214 -4.07 -2.92 -12.61
N SER A 215 -3.74 -1.67 -12.27
CA SER A 215 -2.38 -1.26 -11.93
C SER A 215 -2.21 -1.08 -10.42
N ARG A 216 -0.98 -1.21 -9.93
CA ARG A 216 -0.61 -1.11 -8.51
C ARG A 216 0.52 -0.14 -8.29
N LEU A 217 0.36 0.76 -7.32
CA LEU A 217 1.42 1.62 -6.81
C LEU A 217 1.76 1.23 -5.38
N THR A 218 2.99 0.81 -5.11
CA THR A 218 3.52 0.57 -3.77
C THR A 218 4.39 1.74 -3.34
N ILE A 219 4.11 2.32 -2.17
CA ILE A 219 4.89 3.45 -1.65
C ILE A 219 5.73 3.01 -0.46
N TYR A 220 7.00 3.32 -0.52
CA TYR A 220 8.00 3.15 0.53
C TYR A 220 8.41 4.53 1.02
N VAL A 221 8.54 4.69 2.33
CA VAL A 221 9.09 5.91 2.93
C VAL A 221 10.47 5.64 3.51
N GLN A 222 11.36 6.60 3.36
CA GLN A 222 12.65 6.61 4.04
C GLN A 222 12.43 6.56 5.57
N ASP A 223 13.00 5.55 6.22
CA ASP A 223 12.88 5.34 7.66
C ASP A 223 14.21 4.80 8.21
N PRO A 224 15.03 5.66 8.84
CA PRO A 224 16.32 5.25 9.39
C PRO A 224 16.23 4.15 10.46
N ASN A 225 15.07 4.01 11.10
CA ASN A 225 14.84 3.00 12.13
C ASN A 225 14.41 1.64 11.56
N ALA A 226 14.01 1.60 10.28
CA ALA A 226 13.66 0.34 9.63
C ALA A 226 14.92 -0.44 9.23
N PRO A 227 14.94 -1.80 9.35
CA PRO A 227 16.11 -2.62 9.00
C PRO A 227 16.59 -2.46 7.56
N ALA A 228 15.71 -2.04 6.66
CA ALA A 228 16.02 -1.80 5.25
C ALA A 228 16.28 -0.31 4.93
N GLY A 229 16.28 0.59 5.93
CA GLY A 229 16.36 2.04 5.73
C GLY A 229 15.08 2.65 5.11
N VAL A 230 14.10 1.81 4.79
CA VAL A 230 12.79 2.18 4.26
C VAL A 230 11.71 1.25 4.81
N ARG A 231 10.47 1.73 4.88
CA ARG A 231 9.29 0.91 5.20
C ARG A 231 8.17 1.14 4.19
N THR A 232 7.35 0.13 3.97
CA THR A 232 6.14 0.26 3.15
C THR A 232 5.08 1.05 3.91
N VAL A 233 4.49 2.06 3.27
CA VAL A 233 3.44 2.90 3.88
C VAL A 233 2.10 2.76 3.18
N GLY A 234 2.05 2.25 1.95
CA GLY A 234 0.80 2.00 1.26
C GLY A 234 0.96 1.18 0.00
N GLN A 235 -0.09 0.45 -0.34
CA GLN A 235 -0.29 -0.21 -1.63
C GLN A 235 -1.65 0.23 -2.17
N TYR A 236 -1.66 0.78 -3.37
CA TYR A 236 -2.82 1.38 -4.00
C TYR A 236 -3.17 0.63 -5.28
N GLU A 237 -4.22 -0.17 -5.21
CA GLU A 237 -4.81 -0.80 -6.40
C GLU A 237 -5.63 0.24 -7.15
N GLY A 238 -5.30 0.43 -8.42
CA GLY A 238 -5.96 1.39 -9.28
C GLY A 238 -7.40 0.99 -9.60
N THR A 239 -8.33 1.94 -9.48
CA THR A 239 -9.72 1.79 -9.92
C THR A 239 -10.02 2.53 -11.21
N GLY A 240 -9.15 3.46 -11.60
CA GLY A 240 -9.32 4.30 -12.79
C GLY A 240 -10.54 5.23 -12.76
N LYS A 241 -11.28 5.33 -11.64
CA LYS A 241 -12.55 6.07 -11.58
C LYS A 241 -12.41 7.58 -11.79
N GLY A 242 -11.23 8.13 -11.54
CA GLY A 242 -10.89 9.53 -11.75
C GLY A 242 -10.17 9.80 -13.10
N ILE A 243 -10.04 8.80 -13.98
CA ILE A 243 -9.40 8.92 -15.29
C ILE A 243 -10.49 9.12 -16.36
N VAL A 244 -10.23 9.98 -17.34
CA VAL A 244 -11.15 10.27 -18.48
C VAL A 244 -11.10 9.13 -19.49
#